data_58c910bc7ad9c501bf1ae958c4b068ea
#
_entry.id   58c910bc7ad9c501bf1ae958c4b068ea
#
_cell.length_a   1.000
_cell.length_b   1.000
_cell.length_c   1.000
_cell.angle_alpha   90.00
_cell.angle_beta   90.00
_cell.angle_gamma   90.00
#
_symmetry.space_group_name_H-M   'P 1'
#
loop_
_entity.id
_entity.type
_entity.pdbx_description
1 polymer ?
#
loop_
_entity_poly.entity_id
_entity_poly.type
_entity_poly.pdbx_seq_one_letter_code
_entity_poly.pdbx_strand_id
1 'polypeptide(L)'
;IYAGQHSNDCLQTAQLISQLQAKSGKPLLLTWLGSADTDSVRDQFNRQKNLHFKQPEHAVQALAQLDIYRNRQQNRYALQPFHDYRYAVAAAEELQKSLRPMIPVAVLSAGKSHITHLLNTLRLHNLTAEAKKQPALLHLQSERDPVFGQLIHLYNESGRQTLLPPLLPTEARRALQSLGLDAGIWLDCLLDTAETVCRLPEVHSLTLALTVAGKGIACTEAKLHLQDTPYPPAPNVFAPPPAMPTEQFTLANGQIVRLRPVRPEDASLLQTLYQGMDDHSRYLRFMIASPELPPSLIARLSHPDYQREFALLLHDDQHRPLAHAHYSTDANGQSGEFGIGITPSLQGQGVGGFLMQQLLQHAQKQGLQQMRAEILAENHPMQRLALKLGFTLSKHPEDPQLLEARLDLNNHS
;
A
#
# COMPACT_ATOMS: atom_id res chain seq x y z
N ILE A 1 27.23 -5.40 -19.24
CA ILE A 1 28.57 -5.92 -19.60
C ILE A 1 28.37 -6.82 -20.82
N TYR A 2 29.05 -6.50 -21.91
CA TYR A 2 29.10 -7.32 -23.11
C TYR A 2 30.25 -8.33 -22.96
N ALA A 3 29.95 -9.61 -22.91
CA ALA A 3 30.96 -10.67 -22.86
C ALA A 3 30.99 -11.41 -24.20
N GLY A 4 32.17 -11.55 -24.74
CA GLY A 4 32.39 -12.12 -26.07
C GLY A 4 32.19 -13.65 -26.18
N GLN A 5 32.30 -14.16 -27.36
CA GLN A 5 31.74 -15.33 -28.00
C GLN A 5 32.22 -16.74 -27.56
N HIS A 6 32.89 -16.96 -26.42
CA HIS A 6 33.37 -18.32 -26.05
C HIS A 6 32.79 -18.77 -24.70
N SER A 7 32.19 -19.98 -24.68
CA SER A 7 31.41 -20.50 -23.55
C SER A 7 32.17 -20.63 -22.22
N ASN A 8 33.46 -20.96 -22.25
CA ASN A 8 34.25 -21.06 -21.02
C ASN A 8 34.55 -19.70 -20.37
N ASP A 9 34.71 -18.65 -21.18
CA ASP A 9 34.91 -17.30 -20.67
C ASP A 9 33.67 -16.69 -20.02
N CYS A 10 32.46 -17.09 -20.45
CA CYS A 10 31.21 -16.58 -19.93
C CYS A 10 31.00 -16.99 -18.47
N LEU A 11 31.24 -18.25 -18.12
CA LEU A 11 31.07 -18.72 -16.74
C LEU A 11 32.14 -18.14 -15.81
N GLN A 12 33.40 -18.03 -16.27
CA GLN A 12 34.45 -17.39 -15.49
C GLN A 12 34.14 -15.91 -15.25
N THR A 13 33.66 -15.21 -16.27
CA THR A 13 33.24 -13.81 -16.17
C THR A 13 32.08 -13.67 -15.19
N ALA A 14 31.08 -14.56 -15.24
CA ALA A 14 29.96 -14.57 -14.30
C ALA A 14 30.43 -14.80 -12.85
N GLN A 15 31.40 -15.68 -12.64
CA GLN A 15 32.00 -15.93 -11.33
C GLN A 15 32.76 -14.71 -10.80
N LEU A 16 33.56 -14.06 -11.64
CA LEU A 16 34.29 -12.85 -11.27
C LEU A 16 33.34 -11.69 -10.92
N ILE A 17 32.28 -11.50 -11.70
CA ILE A 17 31.23 -10.51 -11.42
C ILE A 17 30.58 -10.77 -10.06
N SER A 18 30.25 -12.03 -9.77
CA SER A 18 29.64 -12.41 -8.49
C SER A 18 30.59 -12.16 -7.31
N GLN A 19 31.88 -12.42 -7.47
CA GLN A 19 32.90 -12.11 -6.47
C GLN A 19 33.05 -10.60 -6.25
N LEU A 20 33.00 -9.81 -7.32
CA LEU A 20 33.04 -8.36 -7.26
C LEU A 20 31.80 -7.80 -6.56
N GLN A 21 30.62 -8.36 -6.83
CA GLN A 21 29.40 -7.96 -6.14
C GLN A 21 29.48 -8.20 -4.64
N ALA A 22 29.98 -9.36 -4.22
CA ALA A 22 30.16 -9.67 -2.80
C ALA A 22 31.11 -8.70 -2.06
N LYS A 23 32.05 -8.08 -2.80
CA LYS A 23 32.98 -7.09 -2.27
C LYS A 23 32.50 -5.64 -2.43
N SER A 24 31.53 -5.40 -3.29
CA SER A 24 31.01 -4.07 -3.60
C SER A 24 29.86 -3.72 -2.66
N GLY A 25 29.91 -2.58 -1.99
CA GLY A 25 28.79 -2.03 -1.24
C GLY A 25 27.69 -1.43 -2.13
N LYS A 26 27.78 -1.57 -3.46
CA LYS A 26 26.81 -1.04 -4.42
C LYS A 26 25.99 -2.18 -5.04
N PRO A 27 24.69 -2.01 -5.27
CA PRO A 27 23.89 -2.99 -5.99
C PRO A 27 24.40 -3.12 -7.44
N LEU A 28 24.55 -4.35 -7.90
CA LEU A 28 24.93 -4.68 -9.26
C LEU A 28 23.76 -5.38 -9.95
N LEU A 29 23.21 -4.76 -11.00
CA LEU A 29 22.16 -5.32 -11.83
C LEU A 29 22.78 -5.82 -13.13
N LEU A 30 22.58 -7.08 -13.44
CA LEU A 30 23.26 -7.74 -14.54
C LEU A 30 22.31 -7.97 -15.69
N THR A 31 22.76 -7.73 -16.90
CA THR A 31 22.07 -8.14 -18.12
C THR A 31 23.05 -8.92 -18.97
N TRP A 32 22.69 -10.16 -19.27
CA TRP A 32 23.53 -11.04 -20.10
C TRP A 32 22.88 -11.19 -21.45
N LEU A 33 23.52 -10.63 -22.48
CA LEU A 33 23.07 -10.64 -23.87
C LEU A 33 23.86 -11.67 -24.66
N GLY A 34 23.20 -12.48 -25.46
CA GLY A 34 23.81 -13.48 -26.34
C GLY A 34 22.93 -14.71 -26.48
N SER A 35 23.17 -15.50 -27.52
CA SER A 35 22.39 -16.69 -27.86
C SER A 35 22.99 -18.01 -27.38
N ALA A 36 24.28 -18.05 -27.05
CA ALA A 36 24.96 -19.27 -26.62
C ALA A 36 25.20 -19.21 -25.08
N ASP A 37 24.92 -20.31 -24.39
CA ASP A 37 25.19 -20.54 -22.97
C ASP A 37 24.57 -19.53 -21.97
N THR A 38 23.55 -18.78 -22.40
CA THR A 38 22.88 -17.82 -21.50
C THR A 38 22.21 -18.49 -20.30
N ASP A 39 21.76 -19.74 -20.46
CA ASP A 39 21.05 -20.45 -19.40
C ASP A 39 22.03 -20.92 -18.30
N SER A 40 23.22 -21.40 -18.65
CA SER A 40 24.25 -21.78 -17.68
C SER A 40 24.76 -20.60 -16.85
N VAL A 41 24.90 -19.41 -17.47
CA VAL A 41 25.26 -18.18 -16.78
C VAL A 41 24.14 -17.68 -15.88
N ARG A 42 22.87 -17.77 -16.32
CA ARG A 42 21.71 -17.42 -15.50
C ARG A 42 21.57 -18.36 -14.31
N ASP A 43 21.78 -19.66 -14.52
CA ASP A 43 21.78 -20.63 -13.41
C ASP A 43 22.88 -20.32 -12.40
N GLN A 44 24.04 -19.88 -12.84
CA GLN A 44 25.11 -19.43 -11.97
C GLN A 44 24.70 -18.20 -11.15
N PHE A 45 24.09 -17.19 -11.78
CA PHE A 45 23.60 -16.01 -11.10
C PHE A 45 22.48 -16.34 -10.12
N ASN A 46 21.55 -17.24 -10.48
CA ASN A 46 20.50 -17.74 -9.60
C ASN A 46 21.06 -18.44 -8.36
N ARG A 47 22.03 -19.32 -8.53
CA ARG A 47 22.68 -20.04 -7.41
C ARG A 47 23.37 -19.08 -6.44
N GLN A 48 23.93 -17.99 -6.96
CA GLN A 48 24.63 -16.99 -6.16
C GLN A 48 23.72 -15.82 -5.71
N LYS A 49 22.42 -15.91 -6.00
CA LYS A 49 21.42 -14.88 -5.68
C LYS A 49 21.78 -13.48 -6.26
N ASN A 50 22.43 -13.44 -7.42
CA ASN A 50 22.73 -12.22 -8.12
C ASN A 50 21.52 -11.76 -8.94
N LEU A 51 21.16 -10.48 -8.85
CA LEU A 51 20.09 -9.92 -9.66
C LEU A 51 20.51 -9.86 -11.13
N HIS A 52 19.74 -10.52 -11.99
CA HIS A 52 20.00 -10.51 -13.43
C HIS A 52 18.68 -10.43 -14.23
N PHE A 53 18.77 -9.85 -15.42
CA PHE A 53 17.65 -9.55 -16.29
C PHE A 53 17.92 -10.05 -17.71
N LYS A 54 16.86 -10.40 -18.43
CA LYS A 54 16.97 -10.82 -19.85
C LYS A 54 17.24 -9.64 -20.78
N GLN A 55 16.78 -8.46 -20.41
CA GLN A 55 16.88 -7.23 -21.23
C GLN A 55 17.43 -6.09 -20.38
N PRO A 56 18.28 -5.19 -20.97
CA PRO A 56 18.83 -4.04 -20.27
C PRO A 56 17.75 -3.09 -19.72
N GLU A 57 16.65 -2.96 -20.46
CA GLU A 57 15.51 -2.12 -20.08
C GLU A 57 14.92 -2.55 -18.74
N HIS A 58 14.81 -3.85 -18.52
CA HIS A 58 14.31 -4.39 -17.25
C HIS A 58 15.28 -4.13 -16.09
N ALA A 59 16.60 -4.15 -16.35
CA ALA A 59 17.59 -3.78 -15.34
C ALA A 59 17.49 -2.30 -14.96
N VAL A 60 17.29 -1.42 -15.95
CA VAL A 60 17.09 0.03 -15.71
C VAL A 60 15.80 0.29 -14.97
N GLN A 61 14.70 -0.38 -15.34
CA GLN A 61 13.43 -0.30 -14.63
C GLN A 61 13.57 -0.76 -13.18
N ALA A 62 14.24 -1.88 -12.94
CA ALA A 62 14.49 -2.38 -11.58
C ALA A 62 15.33 -1.39 -10.76
N LEU A 63 16.34 -0.75 -11.37
CA LEU A 63 17.13 0.28 -10.70
C LEU A 63 16.26 1.49 -10.34
N ALA A 64 15.40 1.94 -11.23
CA ALA A 64 14.46 3.03 -10.96
C ALA A 64 13.52 2.67 -9.81
N GLN A 65 13.03 1.43 -9.75
CA GLN A 65 12.20 0.97 -8.64
C GLN A 65 12.96 0.87 -7.31
N LEU A 66 14.22 0.45 -7.34
CA LEU A 66 15.07 0.47 -6.15
C LEU A 66 15.30 1.91 -5.64
N ASP A 67 15.43 2.87 -6.54
CA ASP A 67 15.55 4.28 -6.15
C ASP A 67 14.24 4.82 -5.55
N ILE A 68 13.09 4.49 -6.15
CA ILE A 68 11.76 4.80 -5.58
C ILE A 68 11.62 4.17 -4.20
N TYR A 69 11.95 2.90 -4.04
CA TYR A 69 11.91 2.21 -2.75
C TYR A 69 12.83 2.86 -1.73
N ARG A 70 14.07 3.19 -2.11
CA ARG A 70 15.03 3.91 -1.26
C ARG A 70 14.48 5.27 -0.82
N ASN A 71 13.93 6.03 -1.76
CA ASN A 71 13.31 7.33 -1.48
C ASN A 71 12.11 7.19 -0.55
N ARG A 72 11.28 6.16 -0.71
CA ARG A 72 10.19 5.84 0.21
C ARG A 72 10.73 5.49 1.60
N GLN A 73 11.78 4.68 1.69
CA GLN A 73 12.41 4.35 2.97
C GLN A 73 12.98 5.60 3.66
N GLN A 74 13.63 6.49 2.92
CA GLN A 74 14.15 7.75 3.45
C GLN A 74 13.02 8.71 3.86
N ASN A 75 11.92 8.73 3.13
CA ASN A 75 10.77 9.59 3.41
C ASN A 75 9.77 8.99 4.40
N ARG A 76 10.00 7.76 4.91
CA ARG A 76 9.14 7.10 5.91
C ARG A 76 8.90 7.97 7.16
N TYR A 77 9.86 8.80 7.49
CA TYR A 77 9.82 9.67 8.67
C TYR A 77 9.39 11.10 8.35
N ALA A 78 9.22 11.42 7.05
CA ALA A 78 8.77 12.75 6.65
C ALA A 78 7.26 12.87 6.90
N LEU A 79 6.85 14.02 7.43
CA LEU A 79 5.43 14.37 7.54
C LEU A 79 4.82 14.41 6.14
N GLN A 80 3.81 13.58 5.92
CA GLN A 80 3.07 13.55 4.65
C GLN A 80 1.81 14.41 4.76
N PRO A 81 1.48 15.21 3.74
CA PRO A 81 0.21 15.91 3.72
C PRO A 81 -0.93 14.89 3.63
N PHE A 82 -1.99 15.12 4.40
CA PHE A 82 -3.18 14.29 4.36
C PHE A 82 -3.91 14.44 3.02
N HIS A 83 -4.32 13.31 2.43
CA HIS A 83 -5.22 13.27 1.29
C HIS A 83 -6.43 12.38 1.59
N ASP A 84 -7.63 12.85 1.26
CA ASP A 84 -8.87 12.12 1.50
C ASP A 84 -9.21 11.20 0.32
N TYR A 85 -8.85 9.93 0.44
CA TYR A 85 -9.09 8.92 -0.58
C TYR A 85 -10.50 8.32 -0.59
N ARG A 86 -11.43 8.78 0.27
CA ARG A 86 -12.78 8.20 0.39
C ARG A 86 -13.51 8.15 -0.95
N TYR A 87 -13.33 9.17 -1.77
CA TYR A 87 -14.00 9.21 -3.09
C TYR A 87 -13.41 8.18 -4.05
N ALA A 88 -12.09 8.08 -4.14
CA ALA A 88 -11.43 7.09 -5.00
C ALA A 88 -11.79 5.66 -4.59
N VAL A 89 -11.86 5.39 -3.28
CA VAL A 89 -12.26 4.08 -2.73
C VAL A 89 -13.70 3.74 -3.12
N ALA A 90 -14.66 4.61 -2.79
CA ALA A 90 -16.08 4.37 -3.08
C ALA A 90 -16.34 4.17 -4.58
N ALA A 91 -15.65 4.92 -5.38
CA ALA A 91 -15.74 4.90 -6.81
C ALA A 91 -15.15 3.63 -7.45
N ALA A 92 -14.01 3.16 -6.95
CA ALA A 92 -13.44 1.90 -7.40
C ALA A 92 -14.39 0.74 -7.08
N GLU A 93 -15.00 0.72 -5.90
CA GLU A 93 -15.97 -0.31 -5.51
C GLU A 93 -17.22 -0.33 -6.41
N GLU A 94 -17.77 0.85 -6.69
CA GLU A 94 -18.94 0.98 -7.54
C GLU A 94 -18.62 0.57 -8.99
N LEU A 95 -17.49 1.02 -9.52
CA LEU A 95 -17.03 0.65 -10.85
C LEU A 95 -16.76 -0.85 -10.94
N GLN A 96 -16.12 -1.46 -9.95
CA GLN A 96 -15.87 -2.89 -9.91
C GLN A 96 -17.17 -3.70 -9.97
N LYS A 97 -18.21 -3.29 -9.24
CA LYS A 97 -19.52 -3.95 -9.29
C LYS A 97 -20.13 -3.89 -10.70
N SER A 98 -19.94 -2.80 -11.43
CA SER A 98 -20.46 -2.63 -12.79
C SER A 98 -19.63 -3.36 -13.86
N LEU A 99 -18.34 -3.58 -13.61
CA LEU A 99 -17.43 -4.25 -14.54
C LEU A 99 -17.48 -5.78 -14.47
N ARG A 100 -17.63 -6.35 -13.26
CA ARG A 100 -17.62 -7.81 -13.04
C ARG A 100 -18.52 -8.63 -13.97
N PRO A 101 -19.75 -8.20 -14.31
CA PRO A 101 -20.61 -8.98 -15.23
C PRO A 101 -20.14 -8.99 -16.69
N MET A 102 -19.18 -8.14 -17.06
CA MET A 102 -18.82 -7.86 -18.45
C MET A 102 -17.41 -8.34 -18.83
N ILE A 103 -16.66 -8.89 -17.89
CA ILE A 103 -15.24 -9.18 -18.10
C ILE A 103 -15.07 -10.41 -19.02
N PRO A 104 -14.46 -10.25 -20.20
CA PRO A 104 -14.17 -11.34 -21.11
C PRO A 104 -12.80 -11.95 -20.85
N VAL A 105 -12.56 -13.12 -21.44
CA VAL A 105 -11.26 -13.83 -21.42
C VAL A 105 -10.15 -13.05 -22.16
N ALA A 106 -10.51 -12.05 -22.97
CA ALA A 106 -9.58 -11.22 -23.76
C ALA A 106 -9.66 -9.74 -23.36
N VAL A 107 -8.61 -8.98 -23.65
CA VAL A 107 -8.59 -7.52 -23.42
C VAL A 107 -9.63 -6.84 -24.31
N LEU A 108 -10.57 -6.10 -23.70
CA LEU A 108 -11.60 -5.34 -24.40
C LEU A 108 -11.55 -3.86 -24.07
N SER A 109 -11.92 -3.03 -25.07
CA SER A 109 -12.16 -1.60 -24.83
C SER A 109 -13.49 -1.40 -24.13
N ALA A 110 -13.50 -0.65 -23.04
CA ALA A 110 -14.71 -0.32 -22.31
C ALA A 110 -15.62 0.62 -23.11
N GLY A 111 -16.92 0.43 -22.97
CA GLY A 111 -17.91 1.30 -23.59
C GLY A 111 -17.94 2.72 -23.00
N LYS A 112 -18.54 3.67 -23.74
CA LYS A 112 -18.64 5.09 -23.31
C LYS A 112 -19.26 5.30 -21.93
N SER A 113 -20.24 4.48 -21.54
CA SER A 113 -20.89 4.56 -20.22
C SER A 113 -19.90 4.32 -19.07
N HIS A 114 -19.05 3.32 -19.21
CA HIS A 114 -18.04 2.99 -18.18
C HIS A 114 -16.96 4.07 -18.09
N ILE A 115 -16.53 4.60 -19.24
CA ILE A 115 -15.58 5.71 -19.28
C ILE A 115 -16.20 6.95 -18.62
N THR A 116 -17.45 7.28 -18.94
CA THR A 116 -18.13 8.43 -18.32
C THR A 116 -18.27 8.24 -16.81
N HIS A 117 -18.61 7.04 -16.37
CA HIS A 117 -18.70 6.73 -14.94
C HIS A 117 -17.33 6.87 -14.24
N LEU A 118 -16.26 6.34 -14.83
CA LEU A 118 -14.90 6.50 -14.33
C LEU A 118 -14.48 7.97 -14.24
N LEU A 119 -14.75 8.77 -15.27
CA LEU A 119 -14.40 10.19 -15.28
C LEU A 119 -15.17 10.99 -14.20
N ASN A 120 -16.46 10.71 -14.03
CA ASN A 120 -17.26 11.32 -12.96
C ASN A 120 -16.70 10.96 -11.58
N THR A 121 -16.31 9.72 -11.41
CA THR A 121 -15.66 9.16 -10.23
C THR A 121 -14.38 9.89 -9.89
N LEU A 122 -13.52 10.10 -10.90
CA LEU A 122 -12.27 10.82 -10.76
C LEU A 122 -12.49 12.37 -10.74
N ARG A 123 -13.74 12.82 -10.69
CA ARG A 123 -14.13 14.24 -10.72
C ARG A 123 -13.56 15.00 -11.93
N LEU A 124 -13.33 14.29 -13.01
CA LEU A 124 -12.85 14.86 -14.25
C LEU A 124 -14.03 15.39 -15.07
N HIS A 125 -13.98 16.65 -15.44
CA HIS A 125 -15.01 17.23 -16.26
C HIS A 125 -14.95 16.65 -17.69
N ASN A 126 -16.08 16.09 -18.14
CA ASN A 126 -16.23 15.68 -19.53
C ASN A 126 -16.38 16.95 -20.40
N LEU A 127 -15.41 17.22 -21.25
CA LEU A 127 -15.43 18.41 -22.08
C LEU A 127 -16.46 18.30 -23.20
N THR A 128 -17.11 19.41 -23.52
CA THR A 128 -17.90 19.59 -24.77
C THR A 128 -17.02 19.39 -25.99
N ALA A 129 -17.62 19.09 -27.12
CA ALA A 129 -16.89 18.82 -28.37
C ALA A 129 -15.93 19.96 -28.81
N GLU A 130 -16.20 21.20 -28.40
CA GLU A 130 -15.33 22.35 -28.70
C GLU A 130 -14.10 22.41 -27.76
N ALA A 131 -14.26 22.06 -26.49
CA ALA A 131 -13.16 22.06 -25.54
C ALA A 131 -12.18 20.86 -25.76
N LYS A 132 -12.61 19.82 -26.48
CA LYS A 132 -11.73 18.70 -26.92
C LYS A 132 -10.66 19.15 -27.96
N LYS A 133 -10.73 20.37 -28.48
CA LYS A 133 -9.69 20.91 -29.34
C LYS A 133 -8.49 21.52 -28.61
N GLN A 134 -8.57 21.64 -27.28
CA GLN A 134 -7.45 22.12 -26.49
C GLN A 134 -6.36 21.03 -26.39
N PRO A 135 -5.07 21.38 -26.49
CA PRO A 135 -4.00 20.42 -26.31
C PRO A 135 -4.03 19.89 -24.88
N ALA A 136 -3.73 18.61 -24.72
CA ALA A 136 -3.54 18.01 -23.42
C ALA A 136 -2.27 18.58 -22.76
N LEU A 137 -2.38 19.00 -21.52
CA LEU A 137 -1.25 19.45 -20.70
C LEU A 137 -0.54 18.31 -19.99
N LEU A 138 -1.25 17.20 -19.78
CA LEU A 138 -0.76 16.00 -19.14
C LEU A 138 -1.42 14.78 -19.76
N HIS A 139 -0.60 13.81 -20.11
CA HIS A 139 -1.06 12.45 -20.42
C HIS A 139 -0.76 11.56 -19.20
N LEU A 140 -1.78 10.85 -18.76
CA LEU A 140 -1.68 9.83 -17.73
C LEU A 140 -2.02 8.48 -18.36
N GLN A 141 -1.09 7.55 -18.28
CA GLN A 141 -1.30 6.17 -18.72
C GLN A 141 -1.05 5.24 -17.54
N SER A 142 -2.00 4.38 -17.25
CA SER A 142 -1.84 3.29 -16.32
C SER A 142 -1.77 1.99 -17.12
N GLU A 143 -0.87 1.11 -16.74
CA GLU A 143 -0.75 -0.22 -17.32
C GLU A 143 -0.36 -1.24 -16.27
N ARG A 144 -0.72 -2.51 -16.49
CA ARG A 144 -0.36 -3.60 -15.58
C ARG A 144 0.89 -4.29 -16.07
N ASP A 145 1.93 -4.18 -15.25
CA ASP A 145 3.19 -4.89 -15.44
C ASP A 145 3.14 -6.26 -14.75
N PRO A 146 3.64 -7.34 -15.36
CA PRO A 146 3.58 -8.68 -14.77
C PRO A 146 4.46 -8.85 -13.52
N VAL A 147 5.43 -7.97 -13.30
CA VAL A 147 6.35 -8.02 -12.15
C VAL A 147 5.97 -7.01 -11.07
N PHE A 148 5.66 -5.79 -11.49
CA PHE A 148 5.43 -4.66 -10.56
C PHE A 148 3.95 -4.41 -10.26
N GLY A 149 3.03 -5.09 -10.93
CA GLY A 149 1.60 -4.80 -10.83
C GLY A 149 1.25 -3.52 -11.61
N GLN A 150 0.42 -2.68 -11.01
CA GLN A 150 -0.02 -1.46 -11.68
C GLN A 150 1.09 -0.40 -11.73
N LEU A 151 1.35 0.16 -12.90
CA LEU A 151 2.25 1.29 -13.13
C LEU A 151 1.44 2.52 -13.59
N ILE A 152 1.95 3.71 -13.31
CA ILE A 152 1.43 4.97 -13.83
C ILE A 152 2.55 5.73 -14.53
N HIS A 153 2.31 6.08 -15.78
CA HIS A 153 3.18 6.92 -16.58
C HIS A 153 2.53 8.28 -16.76
N LEU A 154 3.25 9.32 -16.38
CA LEU A 154 2.89 10.72 -16.65
C LEU A 154 3.83 11.23 -17.70
N TYR A 155 3.31 11.91 -18.72
CA TYR A 155 4.15 12.52 -19.73
C TYR A 155 3.50 13.76 -20.35
N ASN A 156 4.34 14.70 -20.74
CA ASN A 156 4.01 15.89 -21.50
C ASN A 156 5.25 16.33 -22.33
N GLU A 157 5.24 17.54 -22.87
CA GLU A 157 6.37 18.08 -23.63
C GLU A 157 7.64 18.24 -22.78
N SER A 158 7.53 18.42 -21.48
CA SER A 158 8.66 18.58 -20.54
C SER A 158 9.35 17.27 -20.18
N GLY A 159 8.70 16.11 -20.37
CA GLY A 159 9.31 14.82 -20.06
C GLY A 159 8.33 13.71 -19.70
N ARG A 160 8.88 12.65 -19.11
CA ARG A 160 8.12 11.48 -18.66
C ARG A 160 8.52 11.08 -17.25
N GLN A 161 7.53 10.69 -16.45
CA GLN A 161 7.69 10.10 -15.12
C GLN A 161 6.96 8.76 -15.05
N THR A 162 7.57 7.78 -14.39
CA THR A 162 6.93 6.49 -14.09
C THR A 162 6.81 6.34 -12.59
N LEU A 163 5.60 6.06 -12.12
CA LEU A 163 5.25 5.98 -10.72
C LEU A 163 4.69 4.60 -10.38
N LEU A 164 4.94 4.14 -9.16
CA LEU A 164 4.47 2.88 -8.64
C LEU A 164 3.41 3.13 -7.56
N PRO A 165 2.12 2.96 -7.89
CA PRO A 165 1.05 3.17 -6.93
C PRO A 165 0.98 2.03 -5.87
N PRO A 166 0.33 2.29 -4.72
CA PRO A 166 -0.31 3.55 -4.32
C PRO A 166 0.71 4.66 -4.10
N LEU A 167 0.37 5.89 -4.53
CA LEU A 167 1.30 7.01 -4.50
C LEU A 167 1.31 7.73 -3.15
N LEU A 168 2.49 8.14 -2.71
CA LEU A 168 2.60 9.12 -1.63
C LEU A 168 2.38 10.54 -2.18
N PRO A 169 1.69 11.43 -1.44
CA PRO A 169 1.47 12.82 -1.88
C PRO A 169 2.77 13.56 -2.25
N THR A 170 3.86 13.29 -1.53
CA THR A 170 5.18 13.89 -1.82
C THR A 170 5.81 13.37 -3.12
N GLU A 171 5.63 12.09 -3.44
CA GLU A 171 6.09 11.51 -4.71
C GLU A 171 5.30 12.08 -5.89
N ALA A 172 3.97 12.09 -5.77
CA ALA A 172 3.08 12.65 -6.76
C ALA A 172 3.39 14.14 -7.04
N ARG A 173 3.57 14.93 -5.97
CA ARG A 173 3.96 16.33 -6.08
C ARG A 173 5.29 16.53 -6.80
N ARG A 174 6.30 15.75 -6.45
CA ARG A 174 7.63 15.82 -7.07
C ARG A 174 7.56 15.46 -8.56
N ALA A 175 6.80 14.42 -8.91
CA ALA A 175 6.61 14.02 -10.31
C ALA A 175 5.92 15.11 -11.12
N LEU A 176 4.86 15.73 -10.60
CA LEU A 176 4.17 16.86 -11.26
C LEU A 176 5.10 18.07 -11.45
N GLN A 177 5.84 18.44 -10.41
CA GLN A 177 6.82 19.54 -10.47
C GLN A 177 7.91 19.29 -11.51
N SER A 178 8.40 18.05 -11.64
CA SER A 178 9.41 17.70 -12.66
C SER A 178 8.89 17.81 -14.09
N LEU A 179 7.57 17.76 -14.27
CA LEU A 179 6.89 17.99 -15.56
C LEU A 179 6.43 19.43 -15.74
N GLY A 180 6.84 20.35 -14.85
CA GLY A 180 6.48 21.77 -14.93
C GLY A 180 5.01 22.06 -14.58
N LEU A 181 4.32 21.16 -13.88
CA LEU A 181 2.91 21.26 -13.53
C LEU A 181 2.71 21.76 -12.09
N ASP A 182 1.67 22.60 -11.91
CA ASP A 182 1.26 23.06 -10.58
C ASP A 182 0.60 21.93 -9.81
N ALA A 183 1.31 21.40 -8.81
CA ALA A 183 0.79 20.35 -7.98
C ALA A 183 -0.51 20.71 -7.21
N GLY A 184 -0.76 22.00 -6.94
CA GLY A 184 -2.01 22.44 -6.31
C GLY A 184 -3.27 22.09 -7.12
N ILE A 185 -3.15 21.99 -8.45
CA ILE A 185 -4.27 21.65 -9.34
C ILE A 185 -4.32 20.14 -9.62
N TRP A 186 -3.16 19.52 -9.85
CA TRP A 186 -3.06 18.16 -10.39
C TRP A 186 -2.96 17.05 -9.35
N LEU A 187 -2.58 17.39 -8.12
CA LEU A 187 -2.23 16.39 -7.09
C LEU A 187 -3.37 15.45 -6.76
N ASP A 188 -4.54 16.00 -6.46
CA ASP A 188 -5.71 15.21 -6.07
C ASP A 188 -6.16 14.28 -7.20
N CYS A 189 -6.18 14.78 -8.45
CA CYS A 189 -6.51 13.96 -9.61
C CYS A 189 -5.54 12.79 -9.78
N LEU A 190 -4.24 13.03 -9.63
CA LEU A 190 -3.22 11.98 -9.74
C LEU A 190 -3.36 10.94 -8.63
N LEU A 191 -3.53 11.37 -7.38
CA LEU A 191 -3.68 10.47 -6.23
C LEU A 191 -4.96 9.63 -6.34
N ASP A 192 -6.10 10.26 -6.67
CA ASP A 192 -7.37 9.56 -6.83
C ASP A 192 -7.33 8.56 -7.99
N THR A 193 -6.70 8.93 -9.11
CA THR A 193 -6.52 8.01 -10.25
C THR A 193 -5.64 6.83 -9.87
N ALA A 194 -4.52 7.07 -9.20
CA ALA A 194 -3.60 6.05 -8.75
C ALA A 194 -4.28 5.04 -7.80
N GLU A 195 -5.02 5.54 -6.83
CA GLU A 195 -5.76 4.73 -5.89
C GLU A 195 -6.84 3.89 -6.59
N THR A 196 -7.58 4.51 -7.53
CA THR A 196 -8.66 3.83 -8.26
C THR A 196 -8.11 2.68 -9.10
N VAL A 197 -7.06 2.88 -9.88
CA VAL A 197 -6.51 1.82 -10.74
C VAL A 197 -5.87 0.68 -9.93
N CYS A 198 -5.30 0.98 -8.76
CA CYS A 198 -4.78 -0.06 -7.85
C CYS A 198 -5.86 -1.01 -7.35
N ARG A 199 -7.09 -0.49 -7.18
CA ARG A 199 -8.23 -1.25 -6.64
C ARG A 199 -9.02 -2.00 -7.69
N LEU A 200 -8.75 -1.75 -8.97
CA LEU A 200 -9.44 -2.36 -10.10
C LEU A 200 -8.51 -3.36 -10.82
N PRO A 201 -8.41 -4.60 -10.34
CA PRO A 201 -7.55 -5.62 -10.97
C PRO A 201 -7.98 -5.94 -12.40
N GLU A 202 -9.24 -5.65 -12.75
CA GLU A 202 -9.82 -5.82 -14.08
C GLU A 202 -9.30 -4.79 -15.10
N VAL A 203 -8.72 -3.69 -14.63
CA VAL A 203 -8.13 -2.68 -15.53
C VAL A 203 -6.78 -3.15 -16.03
N HIS A 204 -6.72 -3.42 -17.34
CA HIS A 204 -5.46 -3.71 -18.02
C HIS A 204 -4.68 -2.44 -18.29
N SER A 205 -5.33 -1.45 -18.89
CA SER A 205 -4.74 -0.12 -19.09
C SER A 205 -5.79 0.98 -19.08
N LEU A 206 -5.40 2.14 -18.57
CA LEU A 206 -6.16 3.38 -18.62
C LEU A 206 -5.29 4.47 -19.24
N THR A 207 -5.80 5.17 -20.23
CA THR A 207 -5.13 6.34 -20.83
C THR A 207 -6.05 7.55 -20.73
N LEU A 208 -5.54 8.64 -20.16
CA LEU A 208 -6.23 9.91 -20.01
C LEU A 208 -5.38 11.02 -20.62
N ALA A 209 -5.98 11.84 -21.47
CA ALA A 209 -5.41 13.11 -21.91
C ALA A 209 -6.13 14.23 -21.14
N LEU A 210 -5.39 15.00 -20.37
CA LEU A 210 -5.92 15.90 -19.36
C LEU A 210 -5.50 17.36 -19.64
N THR A 211 -6.40 18.30 -19.37
CA THR A 211 -6.14 19.75 -19.47
C THR A 211 -6.83 20.47 -18.31
N VAL A 212 -6.49 21.74 -18.10
CA VAL A 212 -7.17 22.59 -17.10
C VAL A 212 -8.35 23.28 -17.75
N ALA A 213 -9.52 23.20 -17.13
CA ALA A 213 -10.74 23.87 -17.56
C ALA A 213 -11.40 24.59 -16.37
N GLY A 214 -11.40 25.89 -16.40
CA GLY A 214 -11.89 26.72 -15.29
C GLY A 214 -11.04 26.49 -14.02
N LYS A 215 -11.68 26.04 -12.95
CA LYS A 215 -11.01 25.72 -11.66
C LYS A 215 -10.69 24.23 -11.48
N GLY A 216 -10.90 23.40 -12.50
CA GLY A 216 -10.74 21.95 -12.39
C GLY A 216 -9.99 21.33 -13.56
N ILE A 217 -9.86 20.02 -13.50
CA ILE A 217 -9.24 19.22 -14.56
C ILE A 217 -10.32 18.66 -15.46
N ALA A 218 -10.06 18.71 -16.75
CA ALA A 218 -10.93 18.14 -17.76
C ALA A 218 -10.19 17.08 -18.57
N CYS A 219 -10.93 16.06 -18.98
CA CYS A 219 -10.43 14.99 -19.81
C CYS A 219 -10.81 15.23 -21.27
N THR A 220 -9.81 15.34 -22.15
CA THR A 220 -10.01 15.51 -23.59
C THR A 220 -10.15 14.17 -24.30
N GLU A 221 -9.44 13.15 -23.84
CA GLU A 221 -9.50 11.80 -24.36
C GLU A 221 -9.34 10.79 -23.22
N ALA A 222 -10.15 9.73 -23.23
CA ALA A 222 -10.03 8.61 -22.29
C ALA A 222 -10.17 7.28 -23.03
N LYS A 223 -9.28 6.33 -22.70
CA LYS A 223 -9.34 4.95 -23.16
C LYS A 223 -9.18 4.03 -21.95
N LEU A 224 -10.06 3.07 -21.84
CA LEU A 224 -10.04 2.06 -20.78
C LEU A 224 -10.07 0.68 -21.40
N HIS A 225 -9.07 -0.13 -21.13
CA HIS A 225 -9.01 -1.52 -21.53
C HIS A 225 -9.15 -2.41 -20.30
N LEU A 226 -10.03 -3.39 -20.41
CA LEU A 226 -10.35 -4.35 -19.38
C LEU A 226 -9.86 -5.73 -19.78
N GLN A 227 -9.44 -6.52 -18.82
CA GLN A 227 -9.11 -7.94 -19.02
C GLN A 227 -9.66 -8.77 -17.89
N ASP A 228 -9.88 -10.06 -18.14
CA ASP A 228 -10.09 -11.02 -17.09
C ASP A 228 -8.82 -11.13 -16.25
N THR A 229 -8.98 -11.11 -14.94
CA THR A 229 -7.82 -11.22 -14.06
C THR A 229 -7.43 -12.67 -13.92
N PRO A 230 -6.16 -13.04 -14.23
CA PRO A 230 -5.67 -14.35 -13.82
C PRO A 230 -5.83 -14.48 -12.29
N TYR A 231 -6.35 -15.59 -11.84
CA TYR A 231 -6.49 -15.84 -10.42
C TYR A 231 -5.30 -16.64 -9.88
N PRO A 232 -4.62 -16.16 -8.83
CA PRO A 232 -4.73 -14.83 -8.23
C PRO A 232 -4.16 -13.74 -9.14
N PRO A 233 -4.72 -12.53 -9.13
CA PRO A 233 -4.16 -11.42 -9.88
C PRO A 233 -2.73 -11.16 -9.40
N ALA A 234 -1.82 -10.79 -10.32
CA ALA A 234 -0.48 -10.38 -9.94
C ALA A 234 -0.58 -9.24 -8.91
N PRO A 235 -0.06 -9.42 -7.67
CA PRO A 235 -0.20 -8.41 -6.65
C PRO A 235 0.56 -7.16 -7.07
N ASN A 236 0.03 -5.98 -6.71
CA ASN A 236 0.81 -4.77 -6.74
C ASN A 236 2.00 -4.92 -5.78
N VAL A 237 3.15 -4.35 -6.11
CA VAL A 237 4.33 -4.36 -5.20
C VAL A 237 3.98 -3.75 -3.85
N PHE A 238 3.07 -2.77 -3.85
CA PHE A 238 2.46 -2.24 -2.64
C PHE A 238 0.95 -2.44 -2.74
N ALA A 239 0.39 -3.19 -1.78
CA ALA A 239 -1.05 -3.31 -1.70
C ALA A 239 -1.67 -1.97 -1.24
N PRO A 240 -2.72 -1.48 -1.90
CA PRO A 240 -3.45 -0.32 -1.39
C PRO A 240 -4.10 -0.68 -0.06
N PRO A 241 -4.30 0.30 0.84
CA PRO A 241 -5.10 0.08 2.04
C PRO A 241 -6.46 -0.52 1.65
N PRO A 242 -6.97 -1.52 2.39
CA PRO A 242 -8.25 -2.15 2.03
C PRO A 242 -9.37 -1.13 1.99
N ALA A 243 -10.29 -1.32 1.04
CA ALA A 243 -11.52 -0.56 1.02
C ALA A 243 -12.34 -0.93 2.25
N MET A 244 -12.51 0.03 3.13
CA MET A 244 -13.45 -0.07 4.25
C MET A 244 -14.39 1.12 4.17
N PRO A 245 -15.70 0.91 4.32
CA PRO A 245 -16.60 2.03 4.60
C PRO A 245 -16.05 2.74 5.84
N THR A 246 -16.04 4.08 5.82
CA THR A 246 -15.63 4.84 7.00
C THR A 246 -16.61 4.54 8.11
N GLU A 247 -16.26 3.63 9.01
CA GLU A 247 -17.10 3.30 10.13
C GLU A 247 -17.08 4.44 11.14
N GLN A 248 -18.24 4.78 11.63
CA GLN A 248 -18.45 5.75 12.67
C GLN A 248 -18.76 5.04 13.97
N PHE A 249 -18.14 5.48 15.03
CA PHE A 249 -18.43 5.04 16.38
C PHE A 249 -18.82 6.24 17.22
N THR A 250 -19.94 6.13 17.94
CA THR A 250 -20.41 7.19 18.85
C THR A 250 -19.93 6.87 20.25
N LEU A 251 -19.11 7.75 20.80
CA LEU A 251 -18.62 7.66 22.18
C LEU A 251 -19.77 7.91 23.18
N ALA A 252 -19.58 7.51 24.43
CA ALA A 252 -20.57 7.69 25.50
C ALA A 252 -20.95 9.17 25.72
N ASN A 253 -20.06 10.10 25.39
CA ASN A 253 -20.30 11.54 25.47
C ASN A 253 -21.02 12.13 24.24
N GLY A 254 -21.46 11.28 23.27
CA GLY A 254 -22.12 11.69 22.04
C GLY A 254 -21.17 12.13 20.91
N GLN A 255 -19.87 12.18 21.13
CA GLN A 255 -18.89 12.51 20.09
C GLN A 255 -18.81 11.38 19.04
N ILE A 256 -18.86 11.76 17.77
CA ILE A 256 -18.66 10.82 16.65
C ILE A 256 -17.17 10.76 16.33
N VAL A 257 -16.64 9.55 16.24
CA VAL A 257 -15.26 9.27 15.82
C VAL A 257 -15.27 8.35 14.59
N ARG A 258 -14.23 8.43 13.78
CA ARG A 258 -14.15 7.76 12.49
C ARG A 258 -12.99 6.78 12.46
N LEU A 259 -13.26 5.60 11.94
CA LEU A 259 -12.29 4.53 11.75
C LEU A 259 -11.94 4.38 10.28
N ARG A 260 -10.66 4.22 9.98
CA ARG A 260 -10.16 3.93 8.64
C ARG A 260 -8.85 3.14 8.67
N PRO A 261 -8.46 2.50 7.57
CA PRO A 261 -7.12 1.93 7.44
C PRO A 261 -6.02 2.99 7.61
N VAL A 262 -4.91 2.58 8.21
CA VAL A 262 -3.70 3.40 8.33
C VAL A 262 -3.09 3.65 6.94
N ARG A 263 -2.49 4.80 6.76
CA ARG A 263 -1.76 5.17 5.54
C ARG A 263 -0.35 5.65 5.89
N PRO A 264 0.59 5.61 4.95
CA PRO A 264 1.94 6.10 5.19
C PRO A 264 2.00 7.55 5.71
N GLU A 265 1.04 8.38 5.30
CA GLU A 265 0.88 9.77 5.73
C GLU A 265 0.57 9.91 7.23
N ASP A 266 0.10 8.84 7.85
CA ASP A 266 -0.30 8.84 9.25
C ASP A 266 0.88 8.70 10.23
N ALA A 267 2.10 8.60 9.76
CA ALA A 267 3.27 8.46 10.62
C ALA A 267 3.31 9.52 11.73
N SER A 268 3.02 10.78 11.39
CA SER A 268 2.95 11.89 12.37
C SER A 268 1.77 11.77 13.32
N LEU A 269 0.62 11.29 12.82
CA LEU A 269 -0.56 11.06 13.66
C LEU A 269 -0.30 9.95 14.67
N LEU A 270 0.33 8.84 14.25
CA LEU A 270 0.71 7.76 15.15
C LEU A 270 1.74 8.22 16.17
N GLN A 271 2.72 9.01 15.76
CA GLN A 271 3.68 9.61 16.71
C GLN A 271 2.96 10.47 17.75
N THR A 272 2.05 11.36 17.32
CA THR A 272 1.24 12.21 18.20
C THR A 272 0.39 11.37 19.15
N LEU A 273 -0.26 10.31 18.64
CA LEU A 273 -1.06 9.40 19.45
C LEU A 273 -0.26 8.80 20.60
N TYR A 274 0.91 8.24 20.28
CA TYR A 274 1.72 7.55 21.28
C TYR A 274 2.49 8.48 22.21
N GLN A 275 2.87 9.66 21.77
CA GLN A 275 3.41 10.71 22.64
C GLN A 275 2.35 11.24 23.62
N GLY A 276 1.08 11.27 23.22
CA GLY A 276 -0.04 11.67 24.08
C GLY A 276 -0.49 10.62 25.10
N MET A 277 0.06 9.39 25.05
CA MET A 277 -0.19 8.36 26.07
C MET A 277 0.71 8.57 27.28
N ASP A 278 0.20 8.21 28.47
CA ASP A 278 1.03 8.11 29.66
C ASP A 278 2.05 6.97 29.57
N ASP A 279 3.09 7.02 30.40
CA ASP A 279 4.20 6.06 30.37
C ASP A 279 3.75 4.63 30.62
N HIS A 280 2.79 4.43 31.51
CA HIS A 280 2.24 3.13 31.82
C HIS A 280 1.46 2.53 30.61
N SER A 281 0.60 3.32 29.97
CA SER A 281 -0.12 2.88 28.76
C SER A 281 0.82 2.54 27.60
N ARG A 282 1.90 3.30 27.42
CA ARG A 282 2.93 2.98 26.42
C ARG A 282 3.66 1.69 26.77
N TYR A 283 4.06 1.53 28.03
CA TYR A 283 4.73 0.33 28.49
C TYR A 283 3.84 -0.92 28.30
N LEU A 284 2.58 -0.85 28.72
CA LEU A 284 1.62 -1.96 28.52
C LEU A 284 1.44 -2.34 27.04
N ARG A 285 1.67 -1.40 26.12
CA ARG A 285 1.48 -1.63 24.68
C ARG A 285 2.73 -2.11 23.96
N PHE A 286 3.91 -1.62 24.33
CA PHE A 286 5.15 -1.85 23.58
C PHE A 286 6.24 -2.54 24.40
N MET A 287 6.02 -2.71 25.70
CA MET A 287 7.03 -3.22 26.64
C MET A 287 8.32 -2.38 26.63
N ILE A 288 8.20 -1.09 26.25
CA ILE A 288 9.30 -0.12 26.13
C ILE A 288 9.07 1.00 27.14
N ALA A 289 10.06 1.26 27.99
CA ALA A 289 10.01 2.32 29.00
C ALA A 289 10.40 3.71 28.45
N SER A 290 10.54 3.89 27.14
CA SER A 290 10.93 5.18 26.54
C SER A 290 9.72 6.10 26.37
N PRO A 291 9.86 7.41 26.64
CA PRO A 291 8.82 8.40 26.37
C PRO A 291 8.57 8.58 24.86
N GLU A 292 9.54 8.27 24.03
CA GLU A 292 9.43 8.34 22.58
C GLU A 292 9.58 6.97 21.95
N LEU A 293 8.69 6.65 21.02
CA LEU A 293 8.83 5.44 20.22
C LEU A 293 9.96 5.61 19.20
N PRO A 294 10.78 4.57 18.98
CA PRO A 294 11.79 4.60 17.94
C PRO A 294 11.17 4.94 16.58
N PRO A 295 11.81 5.82 15.77
CA PRO A 295 11.31 6.15 14.42
C PRO A 295 11.06 4.92 13.53
N SER A 296 11.88 3.87 13.68
CA SER A 296 11.69 2.60 12.97
C SER A 296 10.37 1.90 13.34
N LEU A 297 9.93 2.00 14.58
CA LEU A 297 8.65 1.45 15.03
C LEU A 297 7.48 2.24 14.45
N ILE A 298 7.54 3.57 14.51
CA ILE A 298 6.52 4.44 13.88
C ILE A 298 6.43 4.15 12.39
N ALA A 299 7.55 4.01 11.69
CA ALA A 299 7.56 3.67 10.28
C ALA A 299 6.90 2.31 10.01
N ARG A 300 7.18 1.29 10.82
CA ARG A 300 6.53 -0.02 10.69
C ARG A 300 5.03 0.06 10.92
N LEU A 301 4.58 0.79 11.93
CA LEU A 301 3.16 0.94 12.25
C LEU A 301 2.39 1.75 11.21
N SER A 302 3.04 2.69 10.51
CA SER A 302 2.40 3.54 9.49
C SER A 302 2.47 2.98 8.06
N HIS A 303 3.26 1.93 7.82
CA HIS A 303 3.44 1.34 6.49
C HIS A 303 3.10 -0.15 6.49
N PRO A 304 1.88 -0.54 6.90
CA PRO A 304 1.46 -1.93 6.75
C PRO A 304 1.49 -2.32 5.27
N ASP A 305 1.89 -3.55 4.98
CA ASP A 305 1.93 -4.05 3.60
C ASP A 305 0.55 -4.46 3.06
N TYR A 306 -0.45 -4.52 3.92
CA TYR A 306 -1.83 -4.92 3.66
C TYR A 306 -2.02 -6.30 3.00
N GLN A 307 -0.95 -7.08 2.87
CA GLN A 307 -1.00 -8.50 2.52
C GLN A 307 -0.87 -9.39 3.76
N ARG A 308 0.04 -9.01 4.67
CA ARG A 308 0.32 -9.71 5.92
C ARG A 308 0.00 -8.89 7.15
N GLU A 309 -0.19 -7.62 6.99
CA GLU A 309 -0.44 -6.67 8.05
C GLU A 309 -1.72 -5.90 7.76
N PHE A 310 -2.48 -5.64 8.79
CA PHE A 310 -3.66 -4.81 8.73
C PHE A 310 -3.66 -3.84 9.89
N ALA A 311 -3.89 -2.57 9.62
CA ALA A 311 -3.83 -1.52 10.63
C ALA A 311 -4.96 -0.50 10.45
N LEU A 312 -5.51 -0.07 11.57
CA LEU A 312 -6.64 0.85 11.69
C LEU A 312 -6.27 2.06 12.55
N LEU A 313 -6.71 3.23 12.13
CA LEU A 313 -6.61 4.48 12.87
C LEU A 313 -8.01 5.02 13.18
N LEU A 314 -8.30 5.25 14.45
CA LEU A 314 -9.48 5.97 14.93
C LEU A 314 -9.10 7.43 15.12
N HIS A 315 -9.89 8.35 14.58
CA HIS A 315 -9.68 9.79 14.68
C HIS A 315 -11.00 10.55 14.86
N ASP A 316 -10.94 11.75 15.37
CA ASP A 316 -12.09 12.67 15.41
C ASP A 316 -12.29 13.44 14.09
N ASP A 317 -13.31 14.30 14.06
CA ASP A 317 -13.62 15.12 12.87
C ASP A 317 -12.54 16.17 12.55
N GLN A 318 -11.62 16.45 13.50
CA GLN A 318 -10.46 17.32 13.31
C GLN A 318 -9.20 16.53 12.92
N HIS A 319 -9.35 15.25 12.56
CA HIS A 319 -8.26 14.31 12.25
C HIS A 319 -7.26 14.08 13.40
N ARG A 320 -7.63 14.38 14.65
CA ARG A 320 -6.77 14.06 15.80
C ARG A 320 -6.82 12.57 16.05
N PRO A 321 -5.67 11.89 16.16
CA PRO A 321 -5.59 10.45 16.37
C PRO A 321 -6.03 10.10 17.79
N LEU A 322 -6.88 9.10 17.93
CA LEU A 322 -7.49 8.70 19.20
C LEU A 322 -7.13 7.28 19.60
N ALA A 323 -7.00 6.38 18.62
CA ALA A 323 -6.61 5.00 18.85
C ALA A 323 -6.02 4.38 17.58
N HIS A 324 -5.18 3.37 17.77
CA HIS A 324 -4.59 2.58 16.70
C HIS A 324 -4.69 1.09 17.05
N ALA A 325 -5.05 0.29 16.08
CA ALA A 325 -5.08 -1.16 16.22
C ALA A 325 -4.50 -1.82 14.98
N HIS A 326 -3.79 -2.92 15.13
CA HIS A 326 -3.25 -3.67 14.01
C HIS A 326 -3.11 -5.15 14.33
N TYR A 327 -2.96 -5.95 13.30
CA TYR A 327 -2.39 -7.28 13.39
C TYR A 327 -1.35 -7.52 12.29
N SER A 328 -0.43 -8.45 12.55
CA SER A 328 0.50 -8.99 11.57
C SER A 328 0.38 -10.52 11.53
N THR A 329 0.44 -11.11 10.33
CA THR A 329 0.33 -12.56 10.17
C THR A 329 1.68 -13.25 10.27
N ASP A 330 1.66 -14.52 10.66
CA ASP A 330 2.80 -15.41 10.54
C ASP A 330 3.17 -15.66 9.07
N ALA A 331 4.28 -16.34 8.83
CA ALA A 331 4.78 -16.63 7.49
C ALA A 331 3.80 -17.47 6.63
N ASN A 332 2.93 -18.26 7.29
CA ASN A 332 1.96 -19.13 6.63
C ASN A 332 0.61 -18.43 6.39
N GLY A 333 0.40 -17.23 6.92
CA GLY A 333 -0.84 -16.48 6.80
C GLY A 333 -2.01 -17.10 7.58
N GLN A 334 -1.74 -17.98 8.55
CA GLN A 334 -2.78 -18.69 9.31
C GLN A 334 -3.09 -18.05 10.66
N SER A 335 -2.11 -17.45 11.29
CA SER A 335 -2.24 -16.82 12.59
C SER A 335 -1.88 -15.35 12.54
N GLY A 336 -2.70 -14.51 13.17
CA GLY A 336 -2.46 -13.06 13.31
C GLY A 336 -2.09 -12.70 14.75
N GLU A 337 -1.08 -11.85 14.92
CA GLU A 337 -0.74 -11.25 16.21
C GLU A 337 -1.20 -9.81 16.24
N PHE A 338 -2.05 -9.46 17.20
CA PHE A 338 -2.64 -8.13 17.26
C PHE A 338 -2.00 -7.23 18.33
N GLY A 339 -2.21 -5.94 18.12
CA GLY A 339 -1.87 -4.93 19.10
C GLY A 339 -2.78 -3.71 19.01
N ILE A 340 -3.11 -3.13 20.17
CA ILE A 340 -4.04 -2.01 20.28
C ILE A 340 -3.48 -0.94 21.22
N GLY A 341 -3.64 0.34 20.83
CA GLY A 341 -3.31 1.51 21.66
C GLY A 341 -4.46 2.50 21.62
N ILE A 342 -4.89 2.97 22.78
CA ILE A 342 -6.02 3.88 22.93
C ILE A 342 -5.59 5.01 23.87
N THR A 343 -5.90 6.27 23.50
CA THR A 343 -5.65 7.42 24.40
C THR A 343 -6.32 7.22 25.75
N PRO A 344 -5.68 7.61 26.87
CA PRO A 344 -6.24 7.39 28.21
C PRO A 344 -7.67 7.93 28.38
N SER A 345 -7.98 9.07 27.74
CA SER A 345 -9.29 9.70 27.80
C SER A 345 -10.44 8.86 27.21
N LEU A 346 -10.12 7.87 26.35
CA LEU A 346 -11.11 7.00 25.69
C LEU A 346 -11.13 5.57 26.23
N GLN A 347 -10.27 5.26 27.18
CA GLN A 347 -10.30 3.96 27.84
C GLN A 347 -11.61 3.78 28.64
N GLY A 348 -12.12 2.55 28.64
CA GLY A 348 -13.40 2.24 29.33
C GLY A 348 -14.67 2.67 28.58
N GLN A 349 -14.57 3.33 27.42
CA GLN A 349 -15.71 3.79 26.62
C GLN A 349 -16.14 2.85 25.49
N GLY A 350 -15.71 1.58 25.51
CA GLY A 350 -16.07 0.57 24.48
C GLY A 350 -15.21 0.60 23.22
N VAL A 351 -14.33 1.60 23.05
CA VAL A 351 -13.45 1.77 21.87
C VAL A 351 -12.60 0.53 21.60
N GLY A 352 -12.04 -0.08 22.65
CA GLY A 352 -11.23 -1.31 22.51
C GLY A 352 -12.02 -2.47 21.91
N GLY A 353 -13.25 -2.67 22.37
CA GLY A 353 -14.14 -3.71 21.84
C GLY A 353 -14.49 -3.47 20.37
N PHE A 354 -14.83 -2.24 20.03
CA PHE A 354 -15.11 -1.82 18.64
C PHE A 354 -13.92 -2.09 17.71
N LEU A 355 -12.72 -1.63 18.06
CA LEU A 355 -11.52 -1.82 17.26
C LEU A 355 -11.18 -3.32 17.08
N MET A 356 -11.26 -4.09 18.16
CA MET A 356 -10.99 -5.52 18.09
C MET A 356 -11.99 -6.26 17.22
N GLN A 357 -13.29 -5.92 17.27
CA GLN A 357 -14.28 -6.48 16.36
C GLN A 357 -13.94 -6.23 14.90
N GLN A 358 -13.49 -5.01 14.55
CA GLN A 358 -13.06 -4.68 13.19
C GLN A 358 -11.84 -5.48 12.76
N LEU A 359 -10.84 -5.64 13.63
CA LEU A 359 -9.67 -6.48 13.35
C LEU A 359 -10.07 -7.94 13.13
N LEU A 360 -10.91 -8.50 14.00
CA LEU A 360 -11.36 -9.90 13.93
C LEU A 360 -12.17 -10.17 12.67
N GLN A 361 -13.12 -9.30 12.34
CA GLN A 361 -13.90 -9.40 11.11
C GLN A 361 -13.02 -9.35 9.85
N HIS A 362 -12.04 -8.46 9.84
CA HIS A 362 -11.10 -8.40 8.72
C HIS A 362 -10.24 -9.66 8.64
N ALA A 363 -9.70 -10.14 9.76
CA ALA A 363 -8.89 -11.35 9.83
C ALA A 363 -9.67 -12.59 9.32
N GLN A 364 -10.93 -12.72 9.71
CA GLN A 364 -11.82 -13.80 9.22
C GLN A 364 -12.05 -13.70 7.70
N LYS A 365 -12.31 -12.50 7.17
CA LYS A 365 -12.47 -12.29 5.72
C LYS A 365 -11.21 -12.63 4.93
N GLN A 366 -10.03 -12.46 5.55
CA GLN A 366 -8.74 -12.86 4.96
C GLN A 366 -8.41 -14.35 5.13
N GLY A 367 -9.26 -15.10 5.82
CA GLY A 367 -9.09 -16.55 6.01
C GLY A 367 -8.10 -16.94 7.11
N LEU A 368 -7.76 -16.02 8.03
CA LEU A 368 -6.97 -16.36 9.20
C LEU A 368 -7.74 -17.35 10.08
N GLN A 369 -7.04 -18.33 10.61
CA GLN A 369 -7.63 -19.37 11.48
C GLN A 369 -7.57 -18.99 12.95
N GLN A 370 -6.56 -18.20 13.33
CA GLN A 370 -6.33 -17.86 14.72
C GLN A 370 -5.89 -16.40 14.88
N MET A 371 -6.31 -15.77 15.99
CA MET A 371 -5.79 -14.49 16.45
C MET A 371 -5.12 -14.70 17.81
N ARG A 372 -3.93 -14.09 17.99
CA ARG A 372 -3.15 -14.20 19.23
C ARG A 372 -2.60 -12.86 19.67
N ALA A 373 -2.20 -12.76 20.92
CA ALA A 373 -1.39 -11.67 21.46
C ALA A 373 -0.64 -12.12 22.72
N GLU A 374 0.47 -11.45 22.98
CA GLU A 374 1.15 -11.48 24.27
C GLU A 374 0.68 -10.29 25.09
N ILE A 375 0.22 -10.56 26.31
CA ILE A 375 -0.36 -9.55 27.20
C ILE A 375 0.42 -9.60 28.52
N LEU A 376 0.95 -8.44 28.97
CA LEU A 376 1.56 -8.35 30.28
C LEU A 376 0.57 -8.82 31.38
N ALA A 377 1.05 -9.62 32.33
CA ALA A 377 0.23 -10.17 33.41
C ALA A 377 -0.42 -9.08 34.27
N GLU A 378 0.15 -7.86 34.32
CA GLU A 378 -0.41 -6.70 34.98
C GLU A 378 -1.43 -5.92 34.13
N ASN A 379 -1.54 -6.21 32.82
CA ASN A 379 -2.49 -5.52 31.94
C ASN A 379 -3.92 -6.09 32.08
N HIS A 380 -4.50 -5.91 33.27
CA HIS A 380 -5.85 -6.40 33.55
C HIS A 380 -6.94 -5.84 32.63
N PRO A 381 -6.89 -4.57 32.16
CA PRO A 381 -7.87 -4.07 31.20
C PRO A 381 -7.88 -4.87 29.89
N MET A 382 -6.68 -5.18 29.35
CA MET A 382 -6.56 -5.95 28.10
C MET A 382 -7.00 -7.42 28.29
N GLN A 383 -6.66 -8.02 29.42
CA GLN A 383 -7.13 -9.38 29.75
C GLN A 383 -8.66 -9.46 29.77
N ARG A 384 -9.33 -8.50 30.45
CA ARG A 384 -10.80 -8.46 30.48
C ARG A 384 -11.39 -8.28 29.10
N LEU A 385 -10.79 -7.44 28.26
CA LEU A 385 -11.23 -7.24 26.88
C LEU A 385 -11.07 -8.53 26.06
N ALA A 386 -9.93 -9.20 26.14
CA ALA A 386 -9.66 -10.44 25.45
C ALA A 386 -10.66 -11.55 25.88
N LEU A 387 -10.88 -11.74 27.18
CA LEU A 387 -11.85 -12.71 27.70
C LEU A 387 -13.28 -12.41 27.20
N LYS A 388 -13.69 -11.12 27.22
CA LYS A 388 -15.01 -10.71 26.73
C LYS A 388 -15.20 -11.00 25.22
N LEU A 389 -14.13 -10.99 24.45
CA LEU A 389 -14.12 -11.30 23.02
C LEU A 389 -13.92 -12.79 22.73
N GLY A 390 -13.90 -13.65 23.74
CA GLY A 390 -13.80 -15.10 23.58
C GLY A 390 -12.37 -15.64 23.49
N PHE A 391 -11.35 -14.83 23.73
CA PHE A 391 -9.97 -15.33 23.82
C PHE A 391 -9.80 -16.21 25.05
N THR A 392 -9.00 -17.24 24.91
CA THR A 392 -8.47 -18.01 26.03
C THR A 392 -7.15 -17.40 26.48
N LEU A 393 -6.91 -17.33 27.78
CA LEU A 393 -5.65 -16.84 28.35
C LEU A 393 -4.89 -17.99 28.99
N SER A 394 -3.61 -18.14 28.69
CA SER A 394 -2.70 -19.08 29.30
C SER A 394 -1.39 -18.40 29.69
N LYS A 395 -0.63 -18.98 30.64
CA LYS A 395 0.69 -18.47 30.96
C LYS A 395 1.61 -18.65 29.75
N HIS A 396 2.44 -17.65 29.47
CA HIS A 396 3.47 -17.77 28.45
C HIS A 396 4.52 -18.84 28.91
N PRO A 397 4.94 -19.75 28.02
CA PRO A 397 5.81 -20.86 28.41
C PRO A 397 7.20 -20.42 28.88
N GLU A 398 7.73 -19.32 28.34
CA GLU A 398 9.10 -18.86 28.57
C GLU A 398 9.18 -17.60 29.45
N ASP A 399 8.09 -16.81 29.57
CA ASP A 399 8.09 -15.58 30.34
C ASP A 399 6.90 -15.51 31.32
N PRO A 400 7.14 -15.61 32.66
CA PRO A 400 6.07 -15.55 33.66
C PRO A 400 5.37 -14.18 33.75
N GLN A 401 5.94 -13.11 33.18
CA GLN A 401 5.34 -11.79 33.15
C GLN A 401 4.32 -11.62 32.00
N LEU A 402 4.25 -12.63 31.12
CA LEU A 402 3.35 -12.61 29.96
C LEU A 402 2.24 -13.65 30.08
N LEU A 403 1.10 -13.30 29.53
CA LEU A 403 -0.01 -14.20 29.21
C LEU A 403 -0.14 -14.28 27.68
N GLU A 404 -0.36 -15.49 27.19
CA GLU A 404 -0.70 -15.70 25.80
C GLU A 404 -2.24 -15.72 25.66
N ALA A 405 -2.76 -14.82 24.85
CA ALA A 405 -4.16 -14.79 24.44
C ALA A 405 -4.33 -15.46 23.08
N ARG A 406 -5.29 -16.38 22.94
CA ARG A 406 -5.59 -17.10 21.70
C ARG A 406 -7.10 -17.14 21.44
N LEU A 407 -7.48 -16.90 20.19
CA LEU A 407 -8.86 -17.02 19.69
C LEU A 407 -8.87 -17.81 18.39
N ASP A 408 -9.66 -18.87 18.32
CA ASP A 408 -9.95 -19.59 17.07
C ASP A 408 -11.02 -18.82 16.29
N LEU A 409 -10.66 -18.37 15.06
CA LEU A 409 -11.53 -17.58 14.21
C LEU A 409 -12.53 -18.41 13.40
N ASN A 410 -12.30 -19.72 13.24
CA ASN A 410 -13.22 -20.60 12.51
C ASN A 410 -14.52 -20.84 13.29
N ASN A 411 -14.47 -20.75 14.61
CA ASN A 411 -15.59 -21.00 15.52
C ASN A 411 -16.18 -19.70 16.10
N HIS A 412 -15.68 -18.55 15.67
CA HIS A 412 -16.11 -17.24 16.16
C HIS A 412 -17.10 -16.61 15.16
N SER A 413 -18.38 -16.55 15.51
CA SER A 413 -19.47 -15.97 14.71
C SER A 413 -20.01 -14.69 15.34
#